data_73c480ef55b5e43726e6fcf8bfdad08b
#
_entry.id   73c480ef55b5e43726e6fcf8bfdad08b
#
_cell.length_a   1.000
_cell.length_b   1.000
_cell.length_c   1.000
_cell.angle_alpha   90.00
_cell.angle_beta   90.00
_cell.angle_gamma   90.00
#
_symmetry.space_group_name_H-M   'P 1'
#
loop_
_entity.id
_entity.type
_entity.pdbx_description
1 polymer ?
#
loop_
_entity_poly.entity_id
_entity_poly.type
_entity_poly.pdbx_seq_one_letter_code
_entity_poly.pdbx_strand_id
1 'polypeptide(L)'
;MEWQLILTLFGSFAVLLAIGVPVSFAIGLSSLATILMGLPLEPAIAVVAQRMAAGLDNFALLAIPFFILAGNIMNQGGIALRLINFAKVLGGRLPGSLAHVNVMANMMFGSISGSAVASAAAVGGTMSPLQKKDGYDENFSAAVNITSCPSGLLIPPSNTLIVFSLVSGGTSIAALFLAGYIPGILMGLSIMVVAGIIAKRRGYPVAARPTLAMVWDTFLKAAPSLALIIVIMGGIIDGIFTATEASAIAVVYTFVLAVLVYREVKWRDLPKIILESAVTTSIVLLLVGASMGMSWAMANADIPYMIADALLAISDNPMMILLIINIILLIVGIFMDMTPAVLIFTPIFLPIALDMGIDPVHFGIMMTFNLAIGICTPPVGSALFIGCSVANVAIDKVIKPLLPFYAALILALMAVTFIPELSLFLPKLVLGY
;
A
#
# COMPACT_ATOMS: atom_id res chain seq x y z
N MET A 1 -6.95 -28.59 22.84
CA MET A 1 -6.49 -27.29 23.40
C MET A 1 -6.12 -26.32 22.29
N GLU A 2 -5.41 -26.76 21.25
CA GLU A 2 -4.91 -25.92 20.15
C GLU A 2 -6.02 -25.22 19.34
N TRP A 3 -7.05 -25.95 18.89
CA TRP A 3 -8.20 -25.34 18.20
C TRP A 3 -8.97 -24.31 19.02
N GLN A 4 -8.97 -24.45 20.35
CA GLN A 4 -9.59 -23.47 21.24
C GLN A 4 -8.82 -22.16 21.24
N LEU A 5 -7.47 -22.20 21.17
CA LEU A 5 -6.62 -21.01 21.08
C LEU A 5 -6.84 -20.28 19.76
N ILE A 6 -6.90 -21.01 18.64
CA ILE A 6 -7.19 -20.44 17.32
C ILE A 6 -8.58 -19.77 17.32
N LEU A 7 -9.61 -20.47 17.80
CA LEU A 7 -10.97 -19.94 17.88
C LEU A 7 -11.05 -18.72 18.82
N THR A 8 -10.31 -18.73 19.93
CA THR A 8 -10.27 -17.58 20.84
C THR A 8 -9.59 -16.39 20.16
N LEU A 9 -8.45 -16.58 19.52
CA LEU A 9 -7.70 -15.51 18.87
C LEU A 9 -8.50 -14.88 17.72
N PHE A 10 -8.82 -15.68 16.70
CA PHE A 10 -9.48 -15.16 15.50
C PHE A 10 -10.97 -14.92 15.70
N GLY A 11 -11.64 -15.71 16.56
CA GLY A 11 -13.05 -15.52 16.89
C GLY A 11 -13.28 -14.23 17.67
N SER A 12 -12.50 -14.00 18.76
CA SER A 12 -12.60 -12.74 19.50
C SER A 12 -12.21 -11.53 18.66
N PHE A 13 -11.16 -11.67 17.84
CA PHE A 13 -10.77 -10.62 16.89
C PHE A 13 -11.92 -10.28 15.92
N ALA A 14 -12.53 -11.28 15.28
CA ALA A 14 -13.64 -11.07 14.36
C ALA A 14 -14.86 -10.43 15.05
N VAL A 15 -15.22 -10.89 16.27
CA VAL A 15 -16.31 -10.31 17.06
C VAL A 15 -16.03 -8.84 17.40
N LEU A 16 -14.81 -8.53 17.87
CA LEU A 16 -14.42 -7.15 18.20
C LEU A 16 -14.50 -6.23 16.99
N LEU A 17 -14.04 -6.70 15.82
CA LEU A 17 -14.19 -5.96 14.57
C LEU A 17 -15.65 -5.76 14.18
N ALA A 18 -16.48 -6.80 14.30
CA ALA A 18 -17.90 -6.74 13.94
C ALA A 18 -18.70 -5.73 14.78
N ILE A 19 -18.32 -5.53 16.05
CA ILE A 19 -18.94 -4.52 16.93
C ILE A 19 -18.28 -3.14 16.80
N GLY A 20 -17.31 -2.95 15.84
CA GLY A 20 -16.73 -1.65 15.52
C GLY A 20 -15.54 -1.24 16.40
N VAL A 21 -14.91 -2.15 17.12
CA VAL A 21 -13.67 -1.86 17.87
C VAL A 21 -12.54 -1.57 16.87
N PRO A 22 -11.75 -0.48 17.07
CA PRO A 22 -10.61 -0.19 16.20
C PRO A 22 -9.62 -1.37 16.14
N VAL A 23 -9.08 -1.63 14.94
CA VAL A 23 -8.26 -2.82 14.65
C VAL A 23 -7.10 -3.03 15.62
N SER A 24 -6.40 -1.97 16.01
CA SER A 24 -5.28 -2.04 16.96
C SER A 24 -5.71 -2.57 18.34
N PHE A 25 -6.86 -2.12 18.83
CA PHE A 25 -7.41 -2.62 20.10
C PHE A 25 -7.97 -4.02 19.95
N ALA A 26 -8.61 -4.34 18.83
CA ALA A 26 -9.10 -5.69 18.55
C ALA A 26 -7.94 -6.71 18.54
N ILE A 27 -6.79 -6.38 17.91
CA ILE A 27 -5.57 -7.19 17.93
C ILE A 27 -5.06 -7.38 19.35
N GLY A 28 -4.88 -6.29 20.11
CA GLY A 28 -4.34 -6.35 21.46
C GLY A 28 -5.22 -7.15 22.43
N LEU A 29 -6.55 -6.93 22.39
CA LEU A 29 -7.51 -7.62 23.26
C LEU A 29 -7.67 -9.10 22.91
N SER A 30 -7.70 -9.45 21.63
CA SER A 30 -7.77 -10.87 21.21
C SER A 30 -6.48 -11.61 21.56
N SER A 31 -5.33 -10.97 21.44
CA SER A 31 -4.05 -11.52 21.90
C SER A 31 -4.04 -11.76 23.39
N LEU A 32 -4.46 -10.77 24.19
CA LEU A 32 -4.57 -10.90 25.64
C LEU A 32 -5.53 -12.03 26.02
N ALA A 33 -6.71 -12.09 25.41
CA ALA A 33 -7.70 -13.15 25.67
C ALA A 33 -7.12 -14.55 25.40
N THR A 34 -6.34 -14.71 24.35
CA THR A 34 -5.68 -15.97 24.00
C THR A 34 -4.58 -16.34 25.01
N ILE A 35 -3.76 -15.38 25.41
CA ILE A 35 -2.69 -15.58 26.38
C ILE A 35 -3.26 -15.95 27.76
N LEU A 36 -4.41 -15.38 28.15
CA LEU A 36 -5.11 -15.69 29.39
C LEU A 36 -5.63 -17.14 29.49
N MET A 37 -5.73 -17.84 28.38
CA MET A 37 -6.07 -19.27 28.42
C MET A 37 -4.92 -20.15 28.97
N GLY A 38 -3.69 -19.67 28.88
CA GLY A 38 -2.50 -20.39 29.34
C GLY A 38 -1.77 -19.76 30.53
N LEU A 39 -1.96 -18.45 30.79
CA LEU A 39 -1.28 -17.69 31.81
C LEU A 39 -2.26 -16.96 32.75
N PRO A 40 -1.92 -16.78 34.02
CA PRO A 40 -2.63 -15.87 34.93
C PRO A 40 -2.61 -14.43 34.45
N LEU A 41 -3.56 -13.60 34.96
CA LEU A 41 -3.79 -12.24 34.48
C LEU A 41 -2.53 -11.34 34.54
N GLU A 42 -1.82 -11.32 35.67
CA GLU A 42 -0.64 -10.46 35.82
C GLU A 42 0.49 -10.79 34.83
N PRO A 43 0.96 -12.06 34.69
CA PRO A 43 1.92 -12.44 33.66
C PRO A 43 1.42 -12.20 32.23
N ALA A 44 0.14 -12.44 31.96
CA ALA A 44 -0.43 -12.24 30.63
C ALA A 44 -0.35 -10.77 30.20
N ILE A 45 -0.74 -9.83 31.08
CA ILE A 45 -0.63 -8.38 30.83
C ILE A 45 0.84 -7.98 30.67
N ALA A 46 1.73 -8.49 31.54
CA ALA A 46 3.16 -8.19 31.47
C ALA A 46 3.78 -8.63 30.13
N VAL A 47 3.44 -9.83 29.66
CA VAL A 47 3.91 -10.35 28.37
C VAL A 47 3.43 -9.49 27.22
N VAL A 48 2.13 -9.13 27.17
CA VAL A 48 1.59 -8.27 26.11
C VAL A 48 2.30 -6.93 26.10
N ALA A 49 2.41 -6.26 27.28
CA ALA A 49 3.06 -4.96 27.39
C ALA A 49 4.53 -5.02 26.97
N GLN A 50 5.27 -6.04 27.39
CA GLN A 50 6.66 -6.26 27.05
C GLN A 50 6.86 -6.49 25.53
N ARG A 51 6.00 -7.31 24.92
CA ARG A 51 6.08 -7.56 23.47
C ARG A 51 5.72 -6.34 22.65
N MET A 52 4.72 -5.58 23.07
CA MET A 52 4.38 -4.29 22.46
C MET A 52 5.56 -3.30 22.54
N ALA A 53 6.16 -3.15 23.71
CA ALA A 53 7.29 -2.26 23.91
C ALA A 53 8.52 -2.70 23.08
N ALA A 54 8.89 -3.98 23.13
CA ALA A 54 10.02 -4.53 22.38
C ALA A 54 9.80 -4.43 20.86
N GLY A 55 8.56 -4.60 20.39
CA GLY A 55 8.23 -4.45 18.97
C GLY A 55 8.33 -3.02 18.45
N LEU A 56 8.17 -2.04 19.33
CA LEU A 56 8.34 -0.61 19.01
C LEU A 56 9.80 -0.13 19.12
N ASP A 57 10.66 -0.88 19.77
CA ASP A 57 12.09 -0.58 19.91
C ASP A 57 12.88 -1.06 18.68
N ASN A 58 12.54 -0.48 17.52
CA ASN A 58 13.20 -0.76 16.26
C ASN A 58 13.46 0.54 15.49
N PHE A 59 14.73 0.80 15.19
CA PHE A 59 15.16 2.03 14.51
C PHE A 59 14.52 2.22 13.13
N ALA A 60 14.25 1.14 12.40
CA ALA A 60 13.61 1.21 11.09
C ALA A 60 12.17 1.75 11.15
N LEU A 61 11.49 1.61 12.29
CA LEU A 61 10.14 2.18 12.49
C LEU A 61 10.10 3.71 12.43
N LEU A 62 11.22 4.38 12.73
CA LEU A 62 11.31 5.85 12.62
C LEU A 62 11.15 6.34 11.18
N ALA A 63 11.37 5.48 10.17
CA ALA A 63 11.11 5.84 8.79
C ALA A 63 9.61 6.14 8.54
N ILE A 64 8.70 5.43 9.20
CA ILE A 64 7.26 5.55 9.01
C ILE A 64 6.73 6.96 9.34
N PRO A 65 6.96 7.53 10.54
CA PRO A 65 6.50 8.88 10.87
C PRO A 65 7.07 9.95 9.94
N PHE A 66 8.33 9.83 9.53
CA PHE A 66 8.94 10.79 8.63
C PHE A 66 8.36 10.70 7.20
N PHE A 67 8.17 9.50 6.65
CA PHE A 67 7.51 9.36 5.35
C PHE A 67 6.05 9.82 5.39
N ILE A 68 5.30 9.56 6.47
CA ILE A 68 3.94 10.08 6.65
C ILE A 68 3.94 11.61 6.66
N LEU A 69 4.86 12.23 7.42
CA LEU A 69 4.98 13.67 7.48
C LEU A 69 5.37 14.27 6.11
N ALA A 70 6.36 13.68 5.43
CA ALA A 70 6.76 14.09 4.08
C ALA A 70 5.57 14.00 3.10
N GLY A 71 4.82 12.88 3.12
CA GLY A 71 3.63 12.68 2.31
C GLY A 71 2.53 13.71 2.58
N ASN A 72 2.26 14.05 3.83
CA ASN A 72 1.27 15.06 4.22
C ASN A 72 1.69 16.48 3.80
N ILE A 73 2.97 16.84 3.95
CA ILE A 73 3.51 18.11 3.45
C ILE A 73 3.33 18.18 1.92
N MET A 74 3.64 17.12 1.21
CA MET A 74 3.51 17.06 -0.25
C MET A 74 2.07 17.15 -0.73
N ASN A 75 1.14 16.51 -0.01
CA ASN A 75 -0.28 16.52 -0.34
C ASN A 75 -0.84 17.96 -0.31
N GLN A 76 -0.43 18.75 0.66
CA GLN A 76 -0.84 20.15 0.79
C GLN A 76 0.06 21.11 -0.01
N GLY A 77 1.24 20.67 -0.42
CA GLY A 77 2.26 21.47 -1.14
C GLY A 77 2.05 21.63 -2.64
N GLY A 78 0.87 21.30 -3.18
CA GLY A 78 0.56 21.48 -4.61
C GLY A 78 1.34 20.55 -5.56
N ILE A 79 1.99 19.52 -5.01
CA ILE A 79 2.81 18.58 -5.78
C ILE A 79 1.94 17.69 -6.66
N ALA A 80 0.79 17.25 -6.14
CA ALA A 80 -0.16 16.44 -6.91
C ALA A 80 -0.56 17.11 -8.23
N LEU A 81 -0.86 18.41 -8.22
CA LEU A 81 -1.25 19.15 -9.42
C LEU A 81 -0.11 19.21 -10.45
N ARG A 82 1.13 19.36 -10.01
CA ARG A 82 2.30 19.38 -10.90
C ARG A 82 2.55 18.03 -11.56
N LEU A 83 2.42 16.95 -10.81
CA LEU A 83 2.51 15.57 -11.32
C LEU A 83 1.36 15.27 -12.29
N ILE A 84 0.13 15.65 -11.99
CA ILE A 84 -1.02 15.51 -12.88
C ILE A 84 -0.79 16.27 -14.19
N ASN A 85 -0.28 17.50 -14.15
CA ASN A 85 -0.01 18.26 -15.34
C ASN A 85 1.11 17.63 -16.20
N PHE A 86 2.11 17.04 -15.57
CA PHE A 86 3.13 16.27 -16.28
C PHE A 86 2.55 14.98 -16.87
N ALA A 87 1.74 14.24 -16.11
CA ALA A 87 1.04 13.04 -16.58
C ALA A 87 0.12 13.34 -17.81
N LYS A 88 -0.55 14.52 -17.85
CA LYS A 88 -1.35 14.96 -19.00
C LYS A 88 -0.54 15.05 -20.29
N VAL A 89 0.69 15.46 -20.19
CA VAL A 89 1.57 15.58 -21.36
C VAL A 89 2.04 14.19 -21.84
N LEU A 90 2.26 13.25 -20.91
CA LEU A 90 2.68 11.89 -21.25
C LEU A 90 1.52 11.04 -21.78
N GLY A 91 0.36 11.09 -21.11
CA GLY A 91 -0.81 10.24 -21.41
C GLY A 91 -1.79 10.77 -22.46
N GLY A 92 -1.62 12.02 -22.90
CA GLY A 92 -2.62 12.73 -23.71
C GLY A 92 -2.95 12.14 -25.09
N ARG A 93 -2.11 11.27 -25.64
CA ARG A 93 -2.28 10.68 -26.97
C ARG A 93 -3.09 9.37 -26.98
N LEU A 94 -3.37 8.80 -25.83
CA LEU A 94 -4.06 7.53 -25.72
C LEU A 94 -5.59 7.74 -25.76
N PRO A 95 -6.37 6.81 -26.33
CA PRO A 95 -7.84 6.85 -26.22
C PRO A 95 -8.28 6.90 -24.77
N GLY A 96 -9.10 7.89 -24.42
CA GLY A 96 -9.43 8.13 -23.02
C GLY A 96 -8.27 8.73 -22.22
N SER A 97 -7.62 9.73 -22.79
CA SER A 97 -6.41 10.38 -22.27
C SER A 97 -6.48 10.68 -20.77
N LEU A 98 -7.60 11.22 -20.26
CA LEU A 98 -7.76 11.55 -18.84
C LEU A 98 -7.84 10.33 -17.91
N ALA A 99 -8.25 9.15 -18.41
CA ALA A 99 -8.19 7.93 -17.64
C ALA A 99 -6.72 7.47 -17.46
N HIS A 100 -5.93 7.49 -18.52
CA HIS A 100 -4.49 7.19 -18.45
C HIS A 100 -3.74 8.18 -17.58
N VAL A 101 -4.06 9.47 -17.69
CA VAL A 101 -3.50 10.52 -16.83
C VAL A 101 -3.80 10.26 -15.36
N ASN A 102 -5.02 9.83 -15.03
CA ASN A 102 -5.39 9.47 -13.66
C ASN A 102 -4.50 8.33 -13.13
N VAL A 103 -4.33 7.25 -13.91
CA VAL A 103 -3.47 6.12 -13.52
C VAL A 103 -2.02 6.58 -13.31
N MET A 104 -1.44 7.29 -14.28
CA MET A 104 -0.05 7.77 -14.18
C MET A 104 0.15 8.73 -13.01
N ALA A 105 -0.82 9.63 -12.78
CA ALA A 105 -0.78 10.56 -11.65
C ALA A 105 -0.85 9.81 -10.31
N ASN A 106 -1.70 8.78 -10.20
CA ASN A 106 -1.76 7.93 -9.00
C ASN A 106 -0.46 7.16 -8.77
N MET A 107 0.15 6.60 -9.82
CA MET A 107 1.45 5.94 -9.71
C MET A 107 2.53 6.90 -9.19
N MET A 108 2.62 8.08 -9.78
CA MET A 108 3.64 9.07 -9.42
C MET A 108 3.39 9.70 -8.06
N PHE A 109 2.15 10.11 -7.76
CA PHE A 109 1.82 10.74 -6.49
C PHE A 109 1.79 9.72 -5.35
N GLY A 110 1.22 8.55 -5.60
CA GLY A 110 1.14 7.47 -4.61
C GLY A 110 2.51 6.99 -4.16
N SER A 111 3.49 6.86 -5.09
CA SER A 111 4.86 6.48 -4.75
C SER A 111 5.56 7.50 -3.84
N ILE A 112 5.17 8.75 -3.90
CA ILE A 112 5.75 9.80 -3.05
C ILE A 112 5.00 9.90 -1.71
N SER A 113 3.64 9.82 -1.74
CA SER A 113 2.80 9.95 -0.55
C SER A 113 2.77 8.71 0.32
N GLY A 114 3.08 7.54 -0.26
CA GLY A 114 3.02 6.24 0.44
C GLY A 114 1.61 5.85 0.92
N SER A 115 0.55 6.48 0.37
CA SER A 115 -0.84 6.27 0.81
C SER A 115 -1.80 6.22 -0.38
N ALA A 116 -2.50 5.08 -0.53
CA ALA A 116 -3.54 4.93 -1.54
C ALA A 116 -4.71 5.88 -1.31
N VAL A 117 -5.13 6.06 -0.06
CA VAL A 117 -6.21 6.96 0.33
C VAL A 117 -5.88 8.41 -0.02
N ALA A 118 -4.66 8.87 0.31
CA ALA A 118 -4.20 10.21 -0.04
C ALA A 118 -4.11 10.40 -1.56
N SER A 119 -3.64 9.38 -2.28
CA SER A 119 -3.56 9.39 -3.74
C SER A 119 -4.97 9.46 -4.38
N ALA A 120 -5.89 8.61 -3.92
CA ALA A 120 -7.28 8.62 -4.39
C ALA A 120 -7.96 9.98 -4.18
N ALA A 121 -7.71 10.61 -3.02
CA ALA A 121 -8.27 11.92 -2.69
C ALA A 121 -7.66 13.05 -3.54
N ALA A 122 -6.34 13.15 -3.59
CA ALA A 122 -5.64 14.24 -4.26
C ALA A 122 -5.80 14.18 -5.79
N VAL A 123 -5.51 13.02 -6.37
CA VAL A 123 -5.62 12.82 -7.82
C VAL A 123 -7.08 12.78 -8.26
N GLY A 124 -7.92 12.00 -7.57
CA GLY A 124 -9.35 11.91 -7.87
C GLY A 124 -10.06 13.24 -7.75
N GLY A 125 -9.78 14.02 -6.69
CA GLY A 125 -10.35 15.36 -6.48
C GLY A 125 -10.04 16.34 -7.61
N THR A 126 -8.86 16.19 -8.22
CA THR A 126 -8.46 17.02 -9.37
C THR A 126 -8.98 16.46 -10.70
N MET A 127 -8.95 15.13 -10.88
CA MET A 127 -9.27 14.50 -12.15
C MET A 127 -10.77 14.32 -12.38
N SER A 128 -11.56 14.02 -11.34
CA SER A 128 -13.00 13.78 -11.44
C SER A 128 -13.75 14.93 -12.11
N PRO A 129 -13.57 16.22 -11.69
CA PRO A 129 -14.24 17.33 -12.36
C PRO A 129 -13.81 17.51 -13.82
N LEU A 130 -12.53 17.24 -14.14
CA LEU A 130 -12.01 17.33 -15.50
C LEU A 130 -12.60 16.24 -16.39
N GLN A 131 -12.65 15.01 -15.91
CA GLN A 131 -13.23 13.87 -16.62
C GLN A 131 -14.72 14.08 -16.87
N LYS A 132 -15.46 14.57 -15.87
CA LYS A 132 -16.87 14.92 -16.01
C LYS A 132 -17.10 15.98 -17.08
N LYS A 133 -16.29 17.04 -17.08
CA LYS A 133 -16.35 18.12 -18.10
C LYS A 133 -16.11 17.60 -19.51
N ASP A 134 -15.22 16.64 -19.67
CA ASP A 134 -14.88 16.02 -20.96
C ASP A 134 -15.83 14.85 -21.34
N GLY A 135 -16.95 14.69 -20.62
CA GLY A 135 -18.00 13.73 -20.95
C GLY A 135 -17.73 12.28 -20.54
N TYR A 136 -16.79 12.05 -19.63
CA TYR A 136 -16.58 10.70 -19.07
C TYR A 136 -17.71 10.31 -18.11
N ASP A 137 -18.08 9.05 -18.15
CA ASP A 137 -18.96 8.44 -17.14
C ASP A 137 -18.33 8.52 -15.74
N GLU A 138 -19.04 9.08 -14.77
CA GLU A 138 -18.52 9.33 -13.43
C GLU A 138 -18.17 8.01 -12.70
N ASN A 139 -18.95 6.94 -12.91
CA ASN A 139 -18.69 5.65 -12.31
C ASN A 139 -17.43 4.99 -12.90
N PHE A 140 -17.20 5.15 -14.22
CA PHE A 140 -15.98 4.70 -14.86
C PHE A 140 -14.77 5.49 -14.34
N SER A 141 -14.89 6.80 -14.23
CA SER A 141 -13.83 7.69 -13.69
C SER A 141 -13.47 7.32 -12.27
N ALA A 142 -14.48 7.06 -11.43
CA ALA A 142 -14.29 6.56 -10.07
C ALA A 142 -13.57 5.21 -10.06
N ALA A 143 -14.00 4.25 -10.91
CA ALA A 143 -13.38 2.93 -10.99
C ALA A 143 -11.89 3.00 -11.37
N VAL A 144 -11.52 3.85 -12.33
CA VAL A 144 -10.12 4.08 -12.71
C VAL A 144 -9.32 4.64 -11.53
N ASN A 145 -9.86 5.64 -10.82
CA ASN A 145 -9.16 6.25 -9.69
C ASN A 145 -8.98 5.27 -8.53
N ILE A 146 -10.04 4.51 -8.17
CA ILE A 146 -10.03 3.51 -7.11
C ILE A 146 -9.00 2.43 -7.37
N THR A 147 -8.99 1.87 -8.59
CA THR A 147 -8.10 0.74 -8.89
C THR A 147 -6.65 1.16 -9.11
N SER A 148 -6.40 2.41 -9.49
CA SER A 148 -5.04 2.91 -9.75
C SER A 148 -4.33 3.48 -8.53
N CYS A 149 -5.05 3.99 -7.52
CA CYS A 149 -4.41 4.62 -6.37
C CYS A 149 -3.51 3.68 -5.54
N PRO A 150 -3.73 2.34 -5.44
CA PRO A 150 -2.83 1.48 -4.71
C PRO A 150 -1.51 1.17 -5.43
N SER A 151 -1.40 1.44 -6.73
CA SER A 151 -0.15 1.21 -7.46
C SER A 151 1.04 1.94 -6.84
N GLY A 152 0.80 3.13 -6.27
CA GLY A 152 1.79 3.89 -5.55
C GLY A 152 2.27 3.28 -4.23
N LEU A 153 1.54 2.31 -3.67
CA LEU A 153 2.00 1.59 -2.47
C LEU A 153 3.04 0.51 -2.79
N LEU A 154 3.07 0.04 -4.03
CA LEU A 154 4.09 -0.89 -4.51
C LEU A 154 5.34 -0.15 -5.01
N ILE A 155 5.15 1.00 -5.66
CA ILE A 155 6.25 1.82 -6.16
C ILE A 155 6.87 2.58 -4.98
N PRO A 156 8.17 2.38 -4.69
CA PRO A 156 8.81 2.98 -3.52
C PRO A 156 8.96 4.51 -3.61
N PRO A 157 9.09 5.15 -2.42
CA PRO A 157 9.10 4.57 -1.08
C PRO A 157 7.72 4.15 -0.59
N SER A 158 7.63 3.02 0.10
CA SER A 158 6.37 2.43 0.56
C SER A 158 6.40 2.10 2.05
N ASN A 159 5.49 2.69 2.81
CA ASN A 159 5.34 2.40 4.24
C ASN A 159 4.96 0.93 4.50
N THR A 160 4.16 0.34 3.62
CA THR A 160 3.75 -1.06 3.73
C THR A 160 4.94 -2.02 3.62
N LEU A 161 5.87 -1.75 2.70
CA LEU A 161 7.08 -2.56 2.54
C LEU A 161 8.05 -2.40 3.73
N ILE A 162 8.09 -1.23 4.37
CA ILE A 162 8.85 -1.02 5.62
C ILE A 162 8.24 -1.86 6.74
N VAL A 163 6.91 -1.85 6.87
CA VAL A 163 6.20 -2.67 7.87
C VAL A 163 6.44 -4.16 7.60
N PHE A 164 6.39 -4.59 6.35
CA PHE A 164 6.71 -5.97 5.98
C PHE A 164 8.15 -6.35 6.36
N SER A 165 9.12 -5.51 6.05
CA SER A 165 10.53 -5.73 6.47
C SER A 165 10.66 -5.98 7.95
N LEU A 166 9.94 -5.22 8.78
CA LEU A 166 9.95 -5.36 10.23
C LEU A 166 9.43 -6.72 10.69
N VAL A 167 8.23 -7.11 10.21
CA VAL A 167 7.56 -8.33 10.69
C VAL A 167 8.05 -9.62 10.04
N SER A 168 8.78 -9.49 8.94
CA SER A 168 9.46 -10.61 8.25
C SER A 168 10.79 -11.01 8.89
N GLY A 169 11.20 -10.36 9.99
CA GLY A 169 12.48 -10.63 10.64
C GLY A 169 13.67 -9.90 10.01
N GLY A 170 13.44 -8.79 9.29
CA GLY A 170 14.50 -7.93 8.77
C GLY A 170 14.83 -8.13 7.29
N THR A 171 13.84 -8.52 6.48
CA THR A 171 13.99 -8.52 5.01
C THR A 171 14.45 -7.14 4.53
N SER A 172 15.46 -7.08 3.65
CA SER A 172 16.09 -5.84 3.19
C SER A 172 15.09 -4.86 2.61
N ILE A 173 14.99 -3.66 3.19
CA ILE A 173 14.11 -2.58 2.70
C ILE A 173 14.55 -2.13 1.30
N ALA A 174 15.85 -2.06 1.04
CA ALA A 174 16.39 -1.71 -0.28
C ALA A 174 15.96 -2.73 -1.35
N ALA A 175 16.05 -4.03 -1.03
CA ALA A 175 15.61 -5.10 -1.92
C ALA A 175 14.09 -5.06 -2.15
N LEU A 176 13.29 -4.87 -1.10
CA LEU A 176 11.83 -4.72 -1.20
C LEU A 176 11.43 -3.51 -2.05
N PHE A 177 12.11 -2.38 -1.88
CA PHE A 177 11.86 -1.19 -2.67
C PHE A 177 12.16 -1.42 -4.15
N LEU A 178 13.32 -2.00 -4.48
CA LEU A 178 13.63 -2.36 -5.88
C LEU A 178 12.64 -3.36 -6.46
N ALA A 179 12.25 -4.36 -5.67
CA ALA A 179 11.30 -5.39 -6.07
C ALA A 179 9.89 -4.84 -6.38
N GLY A 180 9.51 -3.72 -5.75
CA GLY A 180 8.19 -3.11 -5.93
C GLY A 180 7.99 -2.37 -7.26
N TYR A 181 9.06 -1.94 -7.95
CA TYR A 181 8.95 -1.15 -9.17
C TYR A 181 8.23 -1.87 -10.31
N ILE A 182 8.70 -3.05 -10.70
CA ILE A 182 8.13 -3.78 -11.84
C ILE A 182 6.68 -4.19 -11.55
N PRO A 183 6.33 -4.79 -10.39
CA PRO A 183 4.94 -5.09 -10.05
C PRO A 183 4.04 -3.87 -9.96
N GLY A 184 4.52 -2.75 -9.38
CA GLY A 184 3.75 -1.52 -9.30
C GLY A 184 3.46 -0.90 -10.67
N ILE A 185 4.45 -0.90 -11.57
CA ILE A 185 4.27 -0.47 -12.97
C ILE A 185 3.33 -1.44 -13.69
N LEU A 186 3.46 -2.75 -13.50
CA LEU A 186 2.57 -3.75 -14.09
C LEU A 186 1.12 -3.54 -13.66
N MET A 187 0.89 -3.23 -12.37
CA MET A 187 -0.43 -2.87 -11.84
C MET A 187 -1.01 -1.66 -12.60
N GLY A 188 -0.27 -0.57 -12.71
CA GLY A 188 -0.69 0.62 -13.44
C GLY A 188 -0.96 0.35 -14.92
N LEU A 189 -0.06 -0.38 -15.61
CA LEU A 189 -0.22 -0.72 -17.01
C LEU A 189 -1.44 -1.62 -17.27
N SER A 190 -1.72 -2.59 -16.39
CA SER A 190 -2.90 -3.46 -16.51
C SER A 190 -4.19 -2.64 -16.46
N ILE A 191 -4.26 -1.65 -15.56
CA ILE A 191 -5.38 -0.72 -15.46
C ILE A 191 -5.47 0.16 -16.71
N MET A 192 -4.34 0.69 -17.20
CA MET A 192 -4.30 1.52 -18.41
C MET A 192 -4.81 0.76 -19.64
N VAL A 193 -4.47 -0.52 -19.79
CA VAL A 193 -4.96 -1.38 -20.89
C VAL A 193 -6.48 -1.48 -20.84
N VAL A 194 -7.04 -1.82 -19.68
CA VAL A 194 -8.51 -1.92 -19.51
C VAL A 194 -9.17 -0.56 -19.74
N ALA A 195 -8.64 0.50 -19.15
CA ALA A 195 -9.16 1.85 -19.32
C ALA A 195 -9.15 2.28 -20.78
N GLY A 196 -8.07 1.99 -21.53
CA GLY A 196 -7.95 2.27 -22.96
C GLY A 196 -8.95 1.51 -23.82
N ILE A 197 -9.17 0.21 -23.53
CA ILE A 197 -10.16 -0.61 -24.25
C ILE A 197 -11.57 -0.05 -24.03
N ILE A 198 -11.94 0.25 -22.79
CA ILE A 198 -13.26 0.81 -22.46
C ILE A 198 -13.42 2.20 -23.08
N ALA A 199 -12.40 3.05 -22.97
CA ALA A 199 -12.42 4.40 -23.52
C ALA A 199 -12.57 4.40 -25.05
N LYS A 200 -11.88 3.51 -25.74
CA LYS A 200 -12.02 3.35 -27.20
C LYS A 200 -13.42 2.90 -27.58
N ARG A 201 -14.02 1.96 -26.81
CA ARG A 201 -15.39 1.47 -27.07
C ARG A 201 -16.44 2.54 -26.82
N ARG A 202 -16.23 3.42 -25.83
CA ARG A 202 -17.16 4.50 -25.48
C ARG A 202 -16.92 5.79 -26.26
N GLY A 203 -15.87 5.86 -27.08
CA GLY A 203 -15.53 7.04 -27.89
C GLY A 203 -15.06 8.25 -27.07
N TYR A 204 -14.39 8.01 -25.94
CA TYR A 204 -13.88 9.12 -25.12
C TYR A 204 -12.80 9.92 -25.84
N PRO A 205 -12.72 11.24 -25.57
CA PRO A 205 -11.83 12.12 -26.32
C PRO A 205 -10.36 11.78 -26.11
N VAL A 206 -9.58 12.11 -27.15
CA VAL A 206 -8.12 12.09 -27.12
C VAL A 206 -7.65 13.52 -27.03
N ALA A 207 -6.73 13.82 -26.11
CA ALA A 207 -6.22 15.18 -25.96
C ALA A 207 -5.37 15.59 -27.17
N ALA A 208 -5.30 16.91 -27.40
CA ALA A 208 -4.44 17.48 -28.44
C ALA A 208 -2.96 17.13 -28.20
N ARG A 209 -2.19 17.07 -29.28
CA ARG A 209 -0.74 16.80 -29.18
C ARG A 209 -0.05 17.90 -28.39
N PRO A 210 0.66 17.59 -27.29
CA PRO A 210 1.42 18.59 -26.57
C PRO A 210 2.58 19.08 -27.43
N THR A 211 2.89 20.36 -27.36
CA THR A 211 4.10 20.91 -27.96
C THR A 211 5.33 20.52 -27.13
N LEU A 212 6.50 20.44 -27.75
CA LEU A 212 7.74 20.13 -27.06
C LEU A 212 8.03 21.13 -25.92
N ALA A 213 7.69 22.40 -26.15
CA ALA A 213 7.80 23.45 -25.13
C ALA A 213 6.90 23.16 -23.91
N MET A 214 5.68 22.69 -24.12
CA MET A 214 4.74 22.35 -23.07
C MET A 214 5.23 21.11 -22.27
N VAL A 215 5.81 20.11 -22.96
CA VAL A 215 6.45 18.94 -22.32
C VAL A 215 7.56 19.41 -21.41
N TRP A 216 8.45 20.26 -21.91
CA TRP A 216 9.61 20.75 -21.16
C TRP A 216 9.22 21.63 -19.98
N ASP A 217 8.26 22.54 -20.14
CA ASP A 217 7.77 23.38 -19.04
C ASP A 217 7.11 22.57 -17.92
N THR A 218 6.25 21.61 -18.28
CA THR A 218 5.60 20.73 -17.26
C THR A 218 6.58 19.80 -16.60
N PHE A 219 7.58 19.30 -17.34
CA PHE A 219 8.66 18.48 -16.78
C PHE A 219 9.49 19.29 -15.76
N LEU A 220 9.92 20.51 -16.11
CA LEU A 220 10.70 21.35 -15.20
C LEU A 220 9.93 21.68 -13.91
N LYS A 221 8.60 21.86 -13.99
CA LYS A 221 7.75 22.08 -12.82
C LYS A 221 7.55 20.83 -11.96
N ALA A 222 7.56 19.65 -12.56
CA ALA A 222 7.44 18.37 -11.86
C ALA A 222 8.80 17.82 -11.39
N ALA A 223 9.89 18.17 -12.07
CA ALA A 223 11.23 17.65 -11.84
C ALA A 223 11.70 17.72 -10.38
N PRO A 224 11.50 18.82 -9.63
CA PRO A 224 11.88 18.84 -8.22
C PRO A 224 11.15 17.80 -7.39
N SER A 225 9.87 17.54 -7.70
CA SER A 225 9.09 16.51 -6.98
C SER A 225 9.54 15.10 -7.35
N LEU A 226 9.88 14.85 -8.62
CA LEU A 226 10.40 13.57 -9.10
C LEU A 226 11.83 13.31 -8.61
N ALA A 227 12.64 14.37 -8.48
CA ALA A 227 14.01 14.28 -7.97
C ALA A 227 14.06 13.73 -6.54
N LEU A 228 13.01 13.95 -5.73
CA LEU A 228 12.90 13.35 -4.41
C LEU A 228 13.01 11.81 -4.46
N ILE A 229 12.29 11.18 -5.38
CA ILE A 229 12.33 9.71 -5.54
C ILE A 229 13.76 9.27 -5.89
N ILE A 230 14.41 9.98 -6.81
CA ILE A 230 15.79 9.67 -7.24
C ILE A 230 16.77 9.83 -6.07
N VAL A 231 16.64 10.90 -5.28
CA VAL A 231 17.51 11.14 -4.11
C VAL A 231 17.33 10.06 -3.06
N ILE A 232 16.07 9.75 -2.70
CA ILE A 232 15.78 8.73 -1.69
C ILE A 232 16.26 7.36 -2.16
N MET A 233 15.83 6.94 -3.34
CA MET A 233 16.13 5.60 -3.85
C MET A 233 17.59 5.44 -4.20
N GLY A 234 18.21 6.44 -4.85
CA GLY A 234 19.63 6.41 -5.15
C GLY A 234 20.47 6.28 -3.88
N GLY A 235 20.19 7.10 -2.88
CA GLY A 235 20.95 7.05 -1.62
C GLY A 235 20.76 5.76 -0.81
N ILE A 236 19.57 5.13 -0.86
CA ILE A 236 19.34 3.83 -0.22
C ILE A 236 20.04 2.71 -0.99
N ILE A 237 19.98 2.71 -2.31
CA ILE A 237 20.57 1.69 -3.18
C ILE A 237 22.10 1.74 -3.11
N ASP A 238 22.67 2.94 -3.16
CA ASP A 238 24.13 3.14 -3.06
C ASP A 238 24.65 2.95 -1.62
N GLY A 239 23.76 2.67 -0.65
CA GLY A 239 24.13 2.49 0.75
C GLY A 239 24.61 3.76 1.46
N ILE A 240 24.33 4.95 0.89
CA ILE A 240 24.71 6.24 1.46
C ILE A 240 23.89 6.53 2.72
N PHE A 241 22.59 6.17 2.70
CA PHE A 241 21.69 6.28 3.85
C PHE A 241 20.81 5.06 4.04
N THR A 242 20.44 4.85 5.29
CA THR A 242 19.37 3.92 5.69
C THR A 242 18.01 4.46 5.26
N ALA A 243 16.98 3.62 5.26
CA ALA A 243 15.60 4.05 5.00
C ALA A 243 15.13 5.13 5.99
N THR A 244 15.58 5.08 7.23
CA THR A 244 15.27 6.07 8.26
C THR A 244 15.88 7.44 7.95
N GLU A 245 17.17 7.47 7.60
CA GLU A 245 17.86 8.71 7.21
C GLU A 245 17.26 9.28 5.93
N ALA A 246 16.97 8.43 4.94
CA ALA A 246 16.29 8.82 3.70
C ALA A 246 14.92 9.46 3.96
N SER A 247 14.17 8.94 4.94
CA SER A 247 12.86 9.49 5.32
C SER A 247 12.98 10.88 5.96
N ALA A 248 14.01 11.11 6.79
CA ALA A 248 14.31 12.44 7.35
C ALA A 248 14.70 13.43 6.25
N ILE A 249 15.53 13.00 5.28
CA ILE A 249 15.85 13.80 4.09
C ILE A 249 14.59 14.14 3.30
N ALA A 250 13.66 13.18 3.15
CA ALA A 250 12.38 13.39 2.49
C ALA A 250 11.57 14.51 3.17
N VAL A 251 11.51 14.54 4.49
CA VAL A 251 10.82 15.62 5.23
C VAL A 251 11.46 16.98 4.95
N VAL A 252 12.78 17.09 5.08
CA VAL A 252 13.48 18.35 4.82
C VAL A 252 13.28 18.80 3.38
N TYR A 253 13.44 17.90 2.43
CA TYR A 253 13.28 18.18 1.01
C TYR A 253 11.87 18.65 0.67
N THR A 254 10.83 17.92 1.13
CA THR A 254 9.42 18.28 0.89
C THR A 254 9.03 19.57 1.58
N PHE A 255 9.55 19.83 2.78
CA PHE A 255 9.37 21.08 3.49
C PHE A 255 9.94 22.25 2.68
N VAL A 256 11.19 22.16 2.20
CA VAL A 256 11.83 23.19 1.37
C VAL A 256 11.01 23.44 0.10
N LEU A 257 10.58 22.37 -0.57
CA LEU A 257 9.76 22.52 -1.78
C LEU A 257 8.42 23.17 -1.49
N ALA A 258 7.66 22.68 -0.51
CA ALA A 258 6.28 23.10 -0.29
C ALA A 258 6.18 24.51 0.33
N VAL A 259 7.11 24.86 1.25
CA VAL A 259 7.06 26.12 2.01
C VAL A 259 7.89 27.20 1.35
N LEU A 260 9.12 26.89 0.91
CA LEU A 260 10.06 27.93 0.43
C LEU A 260 10.01 28.10 -1.09
N VAL A 261 9.98 27.02 -1.86
CA VAL A 261 10.01 27.06 -3.33
C VAL A 261 8.62 27.29 -3.91
N TYR A 262 7.67 26.41 -3.60
CA TYR A 262 6.30 26.49 -4.14
C TYR A 262 5.43 27.47 -3.37
N ARG A 263 5.71 27.70 -2.10
CA ARG A 263 4.97 28.63 -1.20
C ARG A 263 3.48 28.33 -1.11
N GLU A 264 3.12 27.08 -1.32
CA GLU A 264 1.74 26.60 -1.21
C GLU A 264 1.35 26.34 0.26
N VAL A 265 2.30 25.81 1.07
CA VAL A 265 2.12 25.59 2.51
C VAL A 265 2.60 26.82 3.27
N LYS A 266 1.70 27.45 4.02
CA LYS A 266 2.04 28.57 4.89
C LYS A 266 2.52 28.07 6.25
N TRP A 267 3.36 28.86 6.93
CA TRP A 267 3.84 28.52 8.28
C TRP A 267 2.72 28.21 9.27
N ARG A 268 1.58 28.86 9.15
CA ARG A 268 0.38 28.63 9.98
C ARG A 268 -0.29 27.29 9.75
N ASP A 269 -0.04 26.64 8.62
CA ASP A 269 -0.65 25.35 8.27
C ASP A 269 0.18 24.17 8.82
N LEU A 270 1.47 24.40 9.14
CA LEU A 270 2.39 23.38 9.62
C LEU A 270 1.91 22.68 10.91
N PRO A 271 1.40 23.38 11.94
CA PRO A 271 0.92 22.70 13.14
C PRO A 271 -0.18 21.68 12.85
N LYS A 272 -1.07 21.99 11.91
CA LYS A 272 -2.14 21.08 11.48
C LYS A 272 -1.55 19.84 10.75
N ILE A 273 -0.62 20.06 9.83
CA ILE A 273 0.05 18.98 9.09
C ILE A 273 0.80 18.05 10.03
N ILE A 274 1.53 18.62 11.00
CA ILE A 274 2.26 17.85 12.02
C ILE A 274 1.28 17.05 12.88
N LEU A 275 0.18 17.66 13.32
CA LEU A 275 -0.84 16.97 14.12
C LEU A 275 -1.48 15.80 13.36
N GLU A 276 -1.88 16.01 12.11
CA GLU A 276 -2.44 14.96 11.26
C GLU A 276 -1.43 13.80 11.06
N SER A 277 -0.16 14.15 10.88
CA SER A 277 0.92 13.17 10.75
C SER A 277 1.16 12.41 12.05
N ALA A 278 1.13 13.09 13.18
CA ALA A 278 1.29 12.49 14.50
C ALA A 278 0.14 11.52 14.82
N VAL A 279 -1.10 11.90 14.52
CA VAL A 279 -2.27 11.02 14.70
C VAL A 279 -2.14 9.75 13.84
N THR A 280 -1.84 9.90 12.55
CA THR A 280 -1.65 8.75 11.65
C THR A 280 -0.50 7.86 12.11
N THR A 281 0.63 8.45 12.50
CA THR A 281 1.78 7.73 13.04
C THR A 281 1.41 6.95 14.31
N SER A 282 0.68 7.57 15.23
CA SER A 282 0.27 6.92 16.49
C SER A 282 -0.62 5.70 16.23
N ILE A 283 -1.52 5.77 15.26
CA ILE A 283 -2.37 4.65 14.86
C ILE A 283 -1.50 3.50 14.32
N VAL A 284 -0.55 3.80 13.41
CA VAL A 284 0.33 2.78 12.82
C VAL A 284 1.23 2.14 13.88
N LEU A 285 1.85 2.94 14.76
CA LEU A 285 2.72 2.41 15.82
C LEU A 285 1.93 1.57 16.83
N LEU A 286 0.72 1.98 17.19
CA LEU A 286 -0.14 1.17 18.06
C LEU A 286 -0.50 -0.18 17.40
N LEU A 287 -0.78 -0.17 16.08
CA LEU A 287 -1.00 -1.40 15.31
C LEU A 287 0.22 -2.31 15.33
N VAL A 288 1.42 -1.76 15.09
CA VAL A 288 2.68 -2.52 15.14
C VAL A 288 2.88 -3.12 16.52
N GLY A 289 2.78 -2.34 17.58
CA GLY A 289 2.93 -2.84 18.95
C GLY A 289 1.93 -3.95 19.28
N ALA A 290 0.64 -3.74 19.03
CA ALA A 290 -0.40 -4.74 19.28
C ALA A 290 -0.15 -6.05 18.49
N SER A 291 0.30 -5.92 17.23
CA SER A 291 0.60 -7.07 16.37
C SER A 291 1.80 -7.90 16.84
N MET A 292 2.79 -7.28 17.52
CA MET A 292 3.89 -8.03 18.14
C MET A 292 3.40 -8.89 19.31
N GLY A 293 2.41 -8.40 20.07
CA GLY A 293 1.72 -9.21 21.08
C GLY A 293 0.98 -10.38 20.44
N MET A 294 0.27 -10.15 19.35
CA MET A 294 -0.44 -11.20 18.61
C MET A 294 0.51 -12.23 17.99
N SER A 295 1.61 -11.77 17.38
CA SER A 295 2.64 -12.66 16.82
C SER A 295 3.22 -13.58 17.88
N TRP A 296 3.48 -13.06 19.08
CA TRP A 296 3.92 -13.89 20.19
C TRP A 296 2.86 -14.90 20.63
N ALA A 297 1.60 -14.47 20.74
CA ALA A 297 0.50 -15.38 21.11
C ALA A 297 0.33 -16.50 20.09
N MET A 298 0.43 -16.18 18.79
CA MET A 298 0.38 -17.18 17.71
C MET A 298 1.55 -18.15 17.76
N ALA A 299 2.77 -17.65 17.95
CA ALA A 299 3.96 -18.49 18.05
C ALA A 299 3.91 -19.42 19.26
N ASN A 300 3.46 -18.90 20.42
CA ASN A 300 3.32 -19.71 21.65
C ASN A 300 2.21 -20.75 21.57
N ALA A 301 1.24 -20.57 20.69
CA ALA A 301 0.14 -21.48 20.45
C ALA A 301 0.37 -22.39 19.22
N ASP A 302 1.56 -22.38 18.63
CA ASP A 302 1.97 -23.14 17.44
C ASP A 302 1.03 -22.95 16.22
N ILE A 303 0.30 -21.82 16.19
CA ILE A 303 -0.70 -21.51 15.14
C ILE A 303 -0.10 -21.51 13.73
N PRO A 304 1.09 -20.93 13.47
CA PRO A 304 1.68 -20.98 12.13
C PRO A 304 1.94 -22.41 11.64
N TYR A 305 2.41 -23.31 12.53
CA TYR A 305 2.64 -24.72 12.18
C TYR A 305 1.34 -25.45 11.88
N MET A 306 0.29 -25.23 12.68
CA MET A 306 -1.03 -25.82 12.43
C MET A 306 -1.62 -25.39 11.09
N ILE A 307 -1.45 -24.12 10.73
CA ILE A 307 -1.90 -23.61 9.43
C ILE A 307 -1.05 -24.22 8.30
N ALA A 308 0.26 -24.35 8.51
CA ALA A 308 1.15 -25.00 7.55
C ALA A 308 0.72 -26.46 7.31
N ASP A 309 0.51 -27.25 8.36
CA ASP A 309 0.05 -28.64 8.26
C ASP A 309 -1.30 -28.74 7.55
N ALA A 310 -2.23 -27.83 7.84
CA ALA A 310 -3.52 -27.79 7.18
C ALA A 310 -3.41 -27.47 5.67
N LEU A 311 -2.50 -26.57 5.29
CA LEU A 311 -2.23 -26.26 3.89
C LEU A 311 -1.53 -27.40 3.17
N LEU A 312 -0.52 -28.02 3.80
CA LEU A 312 0.20 -29.18 3.26
C LEU A 312 -0.71 -30.41 3.13
N ALA A 313 -1.71 -30.57 4.01
CA ALA A 313 -2.73 -31.59 3.86
C ALA A 313 -3.60 -31.43 2.61
N ILE A 314 -3.70 -30.21 2.06
CA ILE A 314 -4.44 -29.94 0.82
C ILE A 314 -3.55 -30.22 -0.41
N SER A 315 -2.28 -29.82 -0.37
CA SER A 315 -1.34 -30.00 -1.50
C SER A 315 0.12 -29.85 -1.05
N ASP A 316 0.99 -30.69 -1.63
CA ASP A 316 2.45 -30.54 -1.50
C ASP A 316 3.04 -29.62 -2.57
N ASN A 317 2.22 -29.11 -3.49
CA ASN A 317 2.68 -28.25 -4.59
C ASN A 317 2.79 -26.79 -4.12
N PRO A 318 4.00 -26.19 -4.11
CA PRO A 318 4.21 -24.80 -3.71
C PRO A 318 3.33 -23.78 -4.45
N MET A 319 3.08 -24.00 -5.75
CA MET A 319 2.24 -23.11 -6.54
C MET A 319 0.77 -23.16 -6.09
N MET A 320 0.27 -24.32 -5.71
CA MET A 320 -1.09 -24.48 -5.19
C MET A 320 -1.22 -23.80 -3.82
N ILE A 321 -0.23 -23.95 -2.95
CA ILE A 321 -0.20 -23.30 -1.64
C ILE A 321 -0.17 -21.79 -1.80
N LEU A 322 0.68 -21.24 -2.69
CA LEU A 322 0.68 -19.80 -2.99
C LEU A 322 -0.67 -19.31 -3.52
N LEU A 323 -1.35 -20.09 -4.34
CA LEU A 323 -2.67 -19.76 -4.83
C LEU A 323 -3.69 -19.70 -3.69
N ILE A 324 -3.65 -20.66 -2.78
CA ILE A 324 -4.54 -20.70 -1.59
C ILE A 324 -4.24 -19.48 -0.70
N ILE A 325 -2.98 -19.19 -0.43
CA ILE A 325 -2.57 -18.00 0.33
C ILE A 325 -3.10 -16.72 -0.34
N ASN A 326 -2.97 -16.61 -1.66
CA ASN A 326 -3.51 -15.46 -2.40
C ASN A 326 -5.03 -15.32 -2.25
N ILE A 327 -5.78 -16.42 -2.29
CA ILE A 327 -7.24 -16.39 -2.10
C ILE A 327 -7.58 -15.92 -0.69
N ILE A 328 -6.89 -16.45 0.34
CA ILE A 328 -7.09 -16.04 1.72
C ILE A 328 -6.78 -14.55 1.89
N LEU A 329 -5.65 -14.09 1.37
CA LEU A 329 -5.25 -12.68 1.47
C LEU A 329 -6.21 -11.74 0.71
N LEU A 330 -6.75 -12.15 -0.44
CA LEU A 330 -7.79 -11.38 -1.14
C LEU A 330 -9.04 -11.23 -0.29
N ILE A 331 -9.49 -12.32 0.36
CA ILE A 331 -10.64 -12.29 1.26
C ILE A 331 -10.37 -11.39 2.46
N VAL A 332 -9.21 -11.53 3.09
CA VAL A 332 -8.79 -10.70 4.23
C VAL A 332 -8.71 -9.22 3.84
N GLY A 333 -8.10 -8.91 2.70
CA GLY A 333 -7.94 -7.55 2.20
C GLY A 333 -9.25 -6.82 1.93
N ILE A 334 -10.36 -7.54 1.73
CA ILE A 334 -11.70 -6.95 1.61
C ILE A 334 -12.14 -6.28 2.92
N PHE A 335 -11.79 -6.87 4.07
CA PHE A 335 -12.27 -6.46 5.39
C PHE A 335 -11.26 -5.66 6.20
N MET A 336 -9.99 -5.72 5.83
CA MET A 336 -8.89 -5.11 6.57
C MET A 336 -8.06 -4.20 5.67
N ASP A 337 -7.54 -3.13 6.27
CA ASP A 337 -6.54 -2.30 5.58
C ASP A 337 -5.18 -3.03 5.47
N MET A 338 -4.31 -2.54 4.58
CA MET A 338 -3.05 -3.22 4.24
C MET A 338 -2.14 -3.39 5.45
N THR A 339 -1.94 -2.35 6.26
CA THR A 339 -0.99 -2.39 7.38
C THR A 339 -1.32 -3.48 8.40
N PRO A 340 -2.55 -3.55 8.96
CA PRO A 340 -2.90 -4.65 9.87
C PRO A 340 -2.85 -6.02 9.20
N ALA A 341 -3.23 -6.14 7.92
CA ALA A 341 -3.16 -7.41 7.22
C ALA A 341 -1.71 -7.90 7.07
N VAL A 342 -0.77 -7.04 6.69
CA VAL A 342 0.66 -7.38 6.65
C VAL A 342 1.17 -7.80 8.03
N LEU A 343 0.83 -7.04 9.08
CA LEU A 343 1.28 -7.33 10.44
C LEU A 343 0.80 -8.68 10.99
N ILE A 344 -0.42 -9.08 10.65
CA ILE A 344 -1.04 -10.31 11.15
C ILE A 344 -0.62 -11.52 10.32
N PHE A 345 -0.67 -11.41 9.00
CA PHE A 345 -0.55 -12.55 8.11
C PHE A 345 0.88 -12.83 7.64
N THR A 346 1.81 -11.88 7.74
CA THR A 346 3.23 -12.17 7.46
C THR A 346 3.81 -13.22 8.41
N PRO A 347 3.66 -13.12 9.74
CA PRO A 347 4.18 -14.16 10.64
C PRO A 347 3.53 -15.53 10.46
N ILE A 348 2.34 -15.59 9.86
CA ILE A 348 1.63 -16.85 9.59
C ILE A 348 2.14 -17.49 8.30
N PHE A 349 2.17 -16.74 7.21
CA PHE A 349 2.40 -17.30 5.87
C PHE A 349 3.86 -17.26 5.42
N LEU A 350 4.67 -16.29 5.92
CA LEU A 350 6.08 -16.20 5.51
C LEU A 350 6.89 -17.44 5.89
N PRO A 351 6.79 -18.03 7.12
CA PRO A 351 7.49 -19.27 7.44
C PRO A 351 7.16 -20.39 6.44
N ILE A 352 5.88 -20.55 6.11
CA ILE A 352 5.41 -21.57 5.15
C ILE A 352 6.04 -21.32 3.76
N ALA A 353 6.10 -20.06 3.32
CA ALA A 353 6.71 -19.68 2.06
C ALA A 353 8.22 -19.98 2.04
N LEU A 354 8.92 -19.68 3.15
CA LEU A 354 10.35 -19.95 3.30
C LEU A 354 10.67 -21.45 3.27
N ASP A 355 9.85 -22.26 3.93
CA ASP A 355 9.99 -23.73 3.93
C ASP A 355 9.81 -24.31 2.52
N MET A 356 9.03 -23.64 1.67
CA MET A 356 8.87 -24.00 0.27
C MET A 356 9.97 -23.41 -0.65
N GLY A 357 10.97 -22.72 -0.10
CA GLY A 357 12.06 -22.10 -0.86
C GLY A 357 11.68 -20.80 -1.57
N ILE A 358 10.60 -20.15 -1.16
CA ILE A 358 10.16 -18.87 -1.73
C ILE A 358 10.95 -17.73 -1.07
N ASP A 359 11.48 -16.85 -1.91
CA ASP A 359 12.25 -15.70 -1.45
C ASP A 359 11.35 -14.72 -0.64
N PRO A 360 11.79 -14.22 0.53
CA PRO A 360 11.00 -13.32 1.38
C PRO A 360 10.68 -11.98 0.71
N VAL A 361 11.55 -11.46 -0.17
CA VAL A 361 11.29 -10.24 -0.92
C VAL A 361 10.15 -10.47 -1.93
N HIS A 362 10.22 -11.58 -2.66
CA HIS A 362 9.17 -11.97 -3.61
C HIS A 362 7.82 -12.14 -2.89
N PHE A 363 7.81 -12.86 -1.77
CA PHE A 363 6.60 -13.06 -0.96
C PHE A 363 6.01 -11.73 -0.46
N GLY A 364 6.85 -10.81 0.01
CA GLY A 364 6.43 -9.49 0.48
C GLY A 364 5.78 -8.65 -0.62
N ILE A 365 6.31 -8.70 -1.84
CA ILE A 365 5.72 -8.02 -2.99
C ILE A 365 4.40 -8.66 -3.42
N MET A 366 4.33 -9.99 -3.49
CA MET A 366 3.11 -10.73 -3.78
C MET A 366 2.00 -10.36 -2.77
N MET A 367 2.30 -10.40 -1.49
CA MET A 367 1.37 -10.06 -0.41
C MET A 367 0.91 -8.61 -0.51
N THR A 368 1.81 -7.67 -0.72
CA THR A 368 1.49 -6.24 -0.86
C THR A 368 0.62 -5.98 -2.08
N PHE A 369 0.92 -6.62 -3.22
CA PHE A 369 0.10 -6.53 -4.44
C PHE A 369 -1.31 -7.08 -4.23
N ASN A 370 -1.42 -8.22 -3.56
CA ASN A 370 -2.69 -8.88 -3.24
C ASN A 370 -3.58 -7.96 -2.37
N LEU A 371 -3.03 -7.46 -1.27
CA LEU A 371 -3.75 -6.57 -0.35
C LEU A 371 -4.10 -5.22 -1.01
N ALA A 372 -3.29 -4.75 -1.96
CA ALA A 372 -3.60 -3.56 -2.77
C ALA A 372 -4.88 -3.74 -3.60
N ILE A 373 -5.19 -4.95 -4.07
CA ILE A 373 -6.48 -5.26 -4.69
C ILE A 373 -7.58 -5.27 -3.63
N GLY A 374 -7.31 -5.82 -2.46
CA GLY A 374 -8.26 -5.92 -1.35
C GLY A 374 -8.85 -4.57 -0.95
N ILE A 375 -8.01 -3.54 -0.76
CA ILE A 375 -8.47 -2.20 -0.36
C ILE A 375 -9.33 -1.48 -1.41
N CYS A 376 -9.38 -1.99 -2.64
CA CYS A 376 -10.28 -1.50 -3.68
C CYS A 376 -11.59 -2.28 -3.75
N THR A 377 -11.72 -3.39 -3.00
CA THR A 377 -12.79 -4.37 -3.17
C THR A 377 -13.91 -4.18 -2.14
N PRO A 378 -15.22 -4.19 -2.55
CA PRO A 378 -16.34 -4.13 -1.61
C PRO A 378 -16.34 -5.38 -0.68
N PRO A 379 -16.92 -5.30 0.54
CA PRO A 379 -17.76 -4.22 1.06
C PRO A 379 -17.01 -3.11 1.81
N VAL A 380 -15.76 -3.31 2.26
CA VAL A 380 -15.11 -2.36 3.18
C VAL A 380 -14.04 -1.49 2.51
N GLY A 381 -13.31 -1.94 1.52
CA GLY A 381 -12.18 -1.30 0.84
C GLY A 381 -11.98 0.21 1.08
N SER A 382 -10.93 0.59 1.78
CA SER A 382 -10.66 1.99 2.15
C SER A 382 -10.50 2.91 0.93
N ALA A 383 -9.82 2.43 -0.12
CA ALA A 383 -9.66 3.15 -1.37
C ALA A 383 -10.99 3.27 -2.15
N LEU A 384 -11.87 2.26 -2.06
CA LEU A 384 -13.20 2.27 -2.67
C LEU A 384 -14.05 3.39 -2.09
N PHE A 385 -14.13 3.49 -0.77
CA PHE A 385 -14.93 4.53 -0.11
C PHE A 385 -14.46 5.94 -0.45
N ILE A 386 -13.16 6.19 -0.39
CA ILE A 386 -12.59 7.50 -0.70
C ILE A 386 -12.79 7.84 -2.18
N GLY A 387 -12.54 6.90 -3.09
CA GLY A 387 -12.73 7.13 -4.52
C GLY A 387 -14.18 7.42 -4.89
N CYS A 388 -15.14 6.71 -4.30
CA CYS A 388 -16.58 6.98 -4.48
C CYS A 388 -16.97 8.35 -3.90
N SER A 389 -16.48 8.68 -2.70
CA SER A 389 -16.75 9.97 -2.06
C SER A 389 -16.24 11.15 -2.89
N VAL A 390 -15.01 11.05 -3.38
CA VAL A 390 -14.37 12.12 -4.18
C VAL A 390 -15.06 12.30 -5.54
N ALA A 391 -15.52 11.21 -6.15
CA ALA A 391 -16.27 11.26 -7.41
C ALA A 391 -17.75 11.57 -7.22
N ASN A 392 -18.24 11.63 -5.97
CA ASN A 392 -19.64 11.80 -5.59
C ASN A 392 -20.58 10.78 -6.27
N VAL A 393 -20.17 9.51 -6.23
CA VAL A 393 -20.93 8.38 -6.79
C VAL A 393 -21.26 7.35 -5.72
N ALA A 394 -22.38 6.65 -5.89
CA ALA A 394 -22.77 5.59 -4.97
C ALA A 394 -21.95 4.30 -5.27
N ILE A 395 -21.60 3.55 -4.21
CA ILE A 395 -20.74 2.36 -4.31
C ILE A 395 -21.34 1.30 -5.21
N ASP A 396 -22.65 1.05 -5.10
CA ASP A 396 -23.40 0.07 -5.90
C ASP A 396 -23.26 0.30 -7.42
N LYS A 397 -23.17 1.58 -7.84
CA LYS A 397 -23.00 1.96 -9.25
C LYS A 397 -21.59 1.74 -9.79
N VAL A 398 -20.60 1.74 -8.91
CA VAL A 398 -19.19 1.60 -9.30
C VAL A 398 -18.78 0.12 -9.38
N ILE A 399 -19.49 -0.80 -8.74
CA ILE A 399 -19.14 -2.24 -8.71
C ILE A 399 -19.02 -2.82 -10.13
N LYS A 400 -20.00 -2.57 -11.02
CA LYS A 400 -19.96 -3.09 -12.40
C LYS A 400 -18.76 -2.53 -13.20
N PRO A 401 -18.50 -1.22 -13.20
CA PRO A 401 -17.29 -0.66 -13.80
C PRO A 401 -15.96 -1.21 -13.25
N LEU A 402 -15.91 -1.63 -11.99
CA LEU A 402 -14.71 -2.19 -11.36
C LEU A 402 -14.36 -3.60 -11.85
N LEU A 403 -15.34 -4.42 -12.24
CA LEU A 403 -15.12 -5.82 -12.58
C LEU A 403 -14.02 -6.07 -13.63
N PRO A 404 -13.97 -5.33 -14.76
CA PRO A 404 -12.90 -5.53 -15.75
C PRO A 404 -11.50 -5.19 -15.19
N PHE A 405 -11.41 -4.20 -14.30
CA PHE A 405 -10.16 -3.82 -13.65
C PHE A 405 -9.72 -4.88 -12.65
N TYR A 406 -10.65 -5.47 -11.87
CA TYR A 406 -10.32 -6.59 -10.97
C TYR A 406 -9.80 -7.79 -11.75
N ALA A 407 -10.40 -8.13 -12.89
CA ALA A 407 -9.91 -9.22 -13.72
C ALA A 407 -8.46 -8.98 -14.18
N ALA A 408 -8.13 -7.77 -14.62
CA ALA A 408 -6.79 -7.41 -15.03
C ALA A 408 -5.80 -7.41 -13.84
N LEU A 409 -6.22 -6.90 -12.68
CA LEU A 409 -5.41 -6.87 -11.47
C LEU A 409 -5.13 -8.28 -10.93
N ILE A 410 -6.13 -9.18 -10.96
CA ILE A 410 -5.95 -10.59 -10.56
C ILE A 410 -5.01 -11.30 -11.53
N LEU A 411 -5.11 -11.06 -12.84
CA LEU A 411 -4.18 -11.61 -13.82
C LEU A 411 -2.75 -11.09 -13.57
N ALA A 412 -2.59 -9.80 -13.29
CA ALA A 412 -1.29 -9.23 -12.94
C ALA A 412 -0.75 -9.80 -11.62
N LEU A 413 -1.60 -10.01 -10.60
CA LEU A 413 -1.25 -10.67 -9.36
C LEU A 413 -0.76 -12.11 -9.61
N MET A 414 -1.46 -12.87 -10.43
CA MET A 414 -1.04 -14.23 -10.79
C MET A 414 0.32 -14.22 -11.52
N ALA A 415 0.52 -13.27 -12.43
CA ALA A 415 1.83 -13.11 -13.08
C ALA A 415 2.94 -12.82 -12.06
N VAL A 416 2.71 -11.90 -11.11
CA VAL A 416 3.68 -11.59 -10.05
C VAL A 416 3.90 -12.78 -9.14
N THR A 417 2.86 -13.52 -8.77
CA THR A 417 2.95 -14.70 -7.89
C THR A 417 3.78 -15.83 -8.50
N PHE A 418 3.57 -16.12 -9.78
CA PHE A 418 4.16 -17.31 -10.43
C PHE A 418 5.42 -17.02 -11.24
N ILE A 419 5.78 -15.74 -11.41
CA ILE A 419 7.01 -15.31 -12.11
C ILE A 419 7.86 -14.48 -11.12
N PRO A 420 8.71 -15.15 -10.30
CA PRO A 420 9.54 -14.47 -9.29
C PRO A 420 10.44 -13.38 -9.86
N GLU A 421 10.86 -13.51 -11.10
CA GLU A 421 11.69 -12.53 -11.81
C GLU A 421 11.04 -11.16 -11.90
N LEU A 422 9.70 -11.06 -11.91
CA LEU A 422 9.01 -9.77 -11.91
C LEU A 422 9.29 -8.97 -10.62
N SER A 423 9.52 -9.66 -9.50
CA SER A 423 9.89 -9.02 -8.23
C SER A 423 11.40 -8.99 -8.04
N LEU A 424 12.12 -10.07 -8.39
CA LEU A 424 13.52 -10.25 -8.03
C LEU A 424 14.52 -9.74 -9.08
N PHE A 425 14.08 -9.39 -10.29
CA PHE A 425 14.96 -8.94 -11.37
C PHE A 425 15.79 -7.71 -10.95
N LEU A 426 15.14 -6.65 -10.46
CA LEU A 426 15.84 -5.42 -10.07
C LEU A 426 16.72 -5.62 -8.83
N PRO A 427 16.28 -6.27 -7.74
CA PRO A 427 17.17 -6.61 -6.63
C PRO A 427 18.40 -7.38 -7.03
N LYS A 428 18.27 -8.40 -7.89
CA LYS A 428 19.40 -9.19 -8.42
C LYS A 428 20.36 -8.34 -9.25
N LEU A 429 19.81 -7.50 -10.13
CA LEU A 429 20.61 -6.67 -11.05
C LEU A 429 21.40 -5.58 -10.31
N VAL A 430 20.80 -4.96 -9.30
CA VAL A 430 21.32 -3.74 -8.67
C VAL A 430 22.09 -4.04 -7.39
N LEU A 431 21.61 -4.98 -6.57
CA LEU A 431 22.19 -5.31 -5.27
C LEU A 431 23.00 -6.62 -5.29
N GLY A 432 22.97 -7.39 -6.39
CA GLY A 432 23.57 -8.73 -6.43
C GLY A 432 22.84 -9.72 -5.52
N TYR A 433 21.56 -9.51 -5.28
CA TYR A 433 20.69 -10.24 -4.36
C TYR A 433 20.57 -11.73 -4.70
#